data_352845a6ad5aad067edbf09dcfeaef58
#
_entry.id   352845a6ad5aad067edbf09dcfeaef58
#
_cell.length_a   1.000
_cell.length_b   1.000
_cell.length_c   1.000
_cell.angle_alpha   90.00
_cell.angle_beta   90.00
_cell.angle_gamma   90.00
#
_symmetry.space_group_name_H-M   'P 1'
#
loop_
_entity.id
_entity.type
_entity.pdbx_description
1 polymer ?
#
loop_
_entity_poly.entity_id
_entity_poly.type
_entity_poly.pdbx_seq_one_letter_code
_entity_poly.pdbx_strand_id
1 'polypeptide(L)'
;MNAPMGGGGMGMGMGMGGGGDGGGGMGMGGGMPMMGMGMGMGMGAQASAAAPAPAASGLDLLGGLGGPAAADPMAGFGGMGGMSALTPAPPLASLNIAVTDVQPGTFPPATIHDQNNVRVLLNFARNPPHPTICVVVVTMLNLGGVPVNNIQFQAAVPKSLEVKLQPPSASTIPPAGITGPQVATQIMLLSNPSKAPIKIRFKLSYNVNGTPVDQMGECGSFPSM
;
A
#
# COMPACT_ATOMS: atom_id res chain seq x y z
N MET A 1 -58.58 -36.25 -4.24
CA MET A 1 -59.55 -35.57 -3.38
C MET A 1 -58.91 -34.29 -2.85
N ASN A 2 -59.52 -33.21 -3.20
CA ASN A 2 -59.50 -31.85 -2.69
C ASN A 2 -58.27 -30.93 -2.90
N ALA A 3 -58.43 -30.08 -3.92
CA ALA A 3 -57.99 -28.69 -3.85
C ALA A 3 -59.02 -27.84 -3.09
N PRO A 4 -58.70 -26.63 -2.60
CA PRO A 4 -59.19 -25.40 -3.28
C PRO A 4 -58.12 -24.30 -3.39
N MET A 5 -58.03 -23.63 -4.41
CA MET A 5 -58.47 -22.35 -5.00
C MET A 5 -58.72 -21.19 -4.00
N GLY A 6 -58.10 -20.06 -4.28
CA GLY A 6 -58.40 -18.71 -3.77
C GLY A 6 -57.17 -17.83 -3.91
N GLY A 7 -57.10 -16.84 -4.74
CA GLY A 7 -57.80 -15.64 -5.01
C GLY A 7 -56.87 -14.49 -4.72
N GLY A 8 -56.36 -13.69 -5.67
CA GLY A 8 -56.96 -12.50 -6.23
C GLY A 8 -56.51 -11.27 -5.45
N GLY A 9 -55.67 -10.40 -6.04
CA GLY A 9 -55.34 -9.11 -5.48
C GLY A 9 -54.57 -8.25 -6.49
N MET A 10 -55.29 -7.70 -7.49
CA MET A 10 -54.81 -6.59 -8.32
C MET A 10 -54.89 -5.30 -7.53
N GLY A 11 -53.75 -4.63 -7.35
CA GLY A 11 -53.66 -3.27 -6.83
C GLY A 11 -53.00 -2.37 -7.85
N MET A 12 -53.78 -1.77 -8.75
CA MET A 12 -53.36 -0.62 -9.56
C MET A 12 -53.41 0.63 -8.68
N GLY A 13 -52.26 1.26 -8.43
CA GLY A 13 -52.12 2.58 -7.86
C GLY A 13 -51.50 3.52 -8.87
N MET A 14 -52.32 4.19 -9.68
CA MET A 14 -51.95 5.39 -10.42
C MET A 14 -51.92 6.58 -9.46
N GLY A 15 -50.75 7.17 -9.24
CA GLY A 15 -50.56 8.46 -8.60
C GLY A 15 -50.00 9.47 -9.59
N MET A 16 -50.89 10.21 -10.24
CA MET A 16 -50.60 11.48 -10.93
C MET A 16 -50.63 12.61 -9.89
N GLY A 17 -49.65 13.51 -9.97
CA GLY A 17 -49.62 14.78 -9.25
C GLY A 17 -48.25 15.39 -9.46
N GLY A 18 -48.06 16.40 -10.25
CA GLY A 18 -48.49 17.75 -10.23
C GLY A 18 -47.26 18.59 -9.94
N GLY A 19 -46.64 19.31 -10.88
CA GLY A 19 -46.72 20.68 -11.25
C GLY A 19 -46.12 21.60 -10.19
N GLY A 20 -45.01 22.31 -10.56
CA GLY A 20 -44.44 23.36 -9.75
C GLY A 20 -43.39 24.12 -10.56
N ASP A 21 -43.89 25.06 -11.40
CA ASP A 21 -43.14 26.17 -11.97
C ASP A 21 -42.67 27.12 -10.88
N GLY A 22 -41.50 27.70 -11.05
CA GLY A 22 -41.07 28.78 -10.19
C GLY A 22 -39.61 29.15 -10.41
N GLY A 23 -39.30 30.05 -11.30
CA GLY A 23 -38.78 31.36 -11.05
C GLY A 23 -37.26 31.37 -11.05
N GLY A 24 -36.49 31.84 -12.04
CA GLY A 24 -36.21 33.21 -12.35
C GLY A 24 -35.21 33.83 -11.37
N GLY A 25 -33.91 33.80 -11.74
CA GLY A 25 -32.87 34.49 -11.01
C GLY A 25 -31.69 34.76 -11.90
N MET A 26 -31.80 35.79 -12.74
CA MET A 26 -30.65 36.39 -13.43
C MET A 26 -29.82 37.19 -12.44
N GLY A 27 -28.61 36.71 -12.16
CA GLY A 27 -27.59 37.44 -11.42
C GLY A 27 -26.39 37.70 -12.33
N MET A 28 -26.43 38.83 -13.04
CA MET A 28 -25.25 39.45 -13.67
C MET A 28 -24.38 40.10 -12.58
N GLY A 29 -23.16 39.66 -12.47
CA GLY A 29 -22.12 40.30 -11.67
C GLY A 29 -20.79 39.92 -12.25
N GLY A 30 -20.30 40.58 -13.09
CA GLY A 30 -19.34 41.49 -13.60
C GLY A 30 -18.21 41.74 -12.62
N GLY A 31 -17.06 41.04 -12.74
CA GLY A 31 -15.82 41.33 -12.05
C GLY A 31 -14.66 40.99 -12.95
N MET A 32 -14.16 41.97 -13.67
CA MET A 32 -13.00 41.89 -14.54
C MET A 32 -11.69 41.78 -13.74
N PRO A 33 -10.67 41.11 -14.32
CA PRO A 33 -9.42 40.79 -13.66
C PRO A 33 -8.43 41.95 -13.73
N MET A 34 -7.72 42.18 -12.64
CA MET A 34 -6.50 42.99 -12.62
C MET A 34 -5.32 42.13 -13.10
N MET A 35 -4.78 42.55 -14.22
CA MET A 35 -3.46 42.21 -14.72
C MET A 35 -2.39 42.59 -13.69
N GLY A 36 -1.67 41.60 -13.22
CA GLY A 36 -0.40 41.76 -12.50
C GLY A 36 0.75 41.24 -13.37
N MET A 37 1.30 42.11 -14.20
CA MET A 37 2.61 41.90 -14.82
C MET A 37 3.69 42.09 -13.75
N GLY A 38 4.34 40.97 -13.37
CA GLY A 38 5.57 40.96 -12.58
C GLY A 38 6.71 40.37 -13.41
N MET A 39 7.38 41.23 -14.19
CA MET A 39 8.70 40.91 -14.75
C MET A 39 9.71 40.96 -13.61
N GLY A 40 10.30 39.83 -13.28
CA GLY A 40 11.45 39.69 -12.42
C GLY A 40 12.57 38.95 -13.17
N MET A 41 13.35 39.73 -13.94
CA MET A 41 14.66 39.26 -14.42
C MET A 41 15.61 39.25 -13.23
N GLY A 42 16.10 38.06 -12.87
CA GLY A 42 17.21 37.84 -11.94
C GLY A 42 18.23 36.95 -12.58
N MET A 43 19.12 37.54 -13.37
CA MET A 43 20.39 36.90 -13.74
C MET A 43 21.28 36.83 -12.48
N GLY A 44 21.62 35.64 -12.07
CA GLY A 44 22.62 35.36 -11.05
C GLY A 44 23.44 34.16 -11.48
N ALA A 45 24.40 34.38 -12.35
CA ALA A 45 25.44 33.39 -12.59
C ALA A 45 26.39 33.41 -11.41
N GLN A 46 26.47 32.36 -10.65
CA GLN A 46 27.57 32.11 -9.72
C GLN A 46 28.20 30.75 -10.01
N ALA A 47 29.42 30.86 -10.49
CA ALA A 47 30.34 29.76 -10.69
C ALA A 47 30.61 29.04 -9.38
N SER A 48 30.32 27.76 -9.31
CA SER A 48 30.76 26.90 -8.21
C SER A 48 32.12 26.33 -8.54
N ALA A 49 33.05 26.65 -7.71
CA ALA A 49 34.37 26.11 -7.68
C ALA A 49 34.39 24.60 -7.40
N ALA A 50 35.18 23.90 -8.18
CA ALA A 50 35.49 22.50 -8.03
C ALA A 50 36.26 22.29 -6.71
N ALA A 51 35.77 21.36 -5.88
CA ALA A 51 36.50 20.84 -4.75
C ALA A 51 37.59 19.85 -5.20
N PRO A 52 38.79 19.90 -4.63
CA PRO A 52 39.87 18.99 -5.02
C PRO A 52 39.66 17.59 -4.43
N ALA A 53 39.98 16.59 -5.23
CA ALA A 53 40.05 15.20 -4.84
C ALA A 53 41.19 15.00 -3.82
N PRO A 54 41.02 14.15 -2.80
CA PRO A 54 42.15 13.76 -1.95
C PRO A 54 43.05 12.78 -2.69
N ALA A 55 44.31 13.11 -2.67
CA ALA A 55 45.39 12.35 -3.23
C ALA A 55 45.53 10.98 -2.57
N ALA A 56 45.69 9.98 -3.41
CA ALA A 56 46.21 8.68 -3.01
C ALA A 56 47.65 8.80 -2.58
N SER A 57 47.94 8.48 -1.35
CA SER A 57 49.29 8.27 -0.90
C SER A 57 49.35 7.03 -0.01
N GLY A 58 50.24 6.14 -0.38
CA GLY A 58 50.88 5.24 0.51
C GLY A 58 50.94 3.80 0.01
N LEU A 59 51.83 3.53 -0.91
CA LEU A 59 52.44 2.22 -1.09
C LEU A 59 53.15 1.83 0.22
N ASP A 60 52.64 0.82 0.87
CA ASP A 60 53.44 0.09 1.85
C ASP A 60 53.52 -1.36 1.38
N LEU A 61 54.51 -1.54 0.51
CA LEU A 61 54.98 -2.80 0.00
C LEU A 61 56.33 -3.03 0.72
N LEU A 62 56.35 -3.73 1.80
CA LEU A 62 57.50 -4.57 2.18
C LEU A 62 57.35 -5.10 3.60
N GLY A 63 57.38 -6.39 3.74
CA GLY A 63 57.74 -6.95 5.02
C GLY A 63 57.08 -8.28 5.34
N GLY A 64 57.74 -9.39 5.06
CA GLY A 64 57.44 -10.62 5.76
C GLY A 64 57.52 -11.90 4.95
N LEU A 65 58.71 -12.14 4.38
CA LEU A 65 59.15 -13.52 4.10
C LEU A 65 59.50 -14.18 5.45
N GLY A 66 58.64 -15.08 5.90
CA GLY A 66 58.87 -15.94 7.04
C GLY A 66 58.40 -17.35 6.78
N GLY A 67 59.32 -18.27 6.75
CA GLY A 67 59.42 -19.61 6.28
C GLY A 67 58.34 -20.67 6.66
N PRO A 68 58.49 -21.86 6.06
CA PRO A 68 57.55 -22.96 6.25
C PRO A 68 57.82 -23.68 7.56
N ALA A 69 56.82 -23.76 8.42
CA ALA A 69 56.82 -24.66 9.56
C ALA A 69 55.73 -25.70 9.41
N ALA A 70 56.18 -26.92 9.64
CA ALA A 70 55.62 -28.21 9.43
C ALA A 70 54.18 -28.43 9.91
N ALA A 71 53.57 -29.35 9.24
CA ALA A 71 52.28 -30.03 9.52
C ALA A 71 52.14 -30.53 10.96
N ASP A 72 50.99 -30.28 11.56
CA ASP A 72 50.40 -31.14 12.58
C ASP A 72 48.96 -31.49 12.18
N PRO A 73 48.68 -32.74 11.83
CA PRO A 73 47.35 -33.17 11.58
C PRO A 73 46.82 -33.89 12.82
N MET A 74 46.23 -33.16 13.75
CA MET A 74 45.38 -33.75 14.79
C MET A 74 44.99 -32.67 15.82
N ALA A 75 43.86 -31.99 15.58
CA ALA A 75 43.16 -31.42 16.72
C ALA A 75 41.71 -31.17 16.38
N GLY A 76 40.85 -32.01 16.92
CA GLY A 76 39.67 -31.49 17.57
C GLY A 76 38.45 -31.36 16.71
N PHE A 77 37.70 -32.44 16.61
CA PHE A 77 36.23 -32.46 16.59
C PHE A 77 35.72 -31.53 17.70
N GLY A 78 35.57 -30.29 17.39
CA GLY A 78 34.82 -29.30 18.15
C GLY A 78 33.59 -28.94 17.34
N GLY A 79 32.51 -29.68 17.46
CA GLY A 79 31.20 -29.32 16.98
C GLY A 79 30.75 -28.05 17.71
N MET A 80 31.13 -26.91 17.24
CA MET A 80 30.43 -25.68 17.54
C MET A 80 29.24 -25.61 16.62
N GLY A 81 28.08 -25.93 17.22
CA GLY A 81 26.79 -25.63 16.64
C GLY A 81 26.84 -24.23 16.08
N GLY A 82 26.70 -24.15 14.75
CA GLY A 82 26.63 -22.87 14.07
C GLY A 82 25.51 -22.05 14.69
N MET A 83 25.87 -21.07 15.51
CA MET A 83 25.03 -19.93 15.73
C MET A 83 24.86 -19.32 14.34
N SER A 84 23.76 -19.62 13.70
CA SER A 84 23.33 -18.89 12.51
C SER A 84 23.33 -17.43 12.91
N ALA A 85 24.36 -16.71 12.51
CA ALA A 85 24.40 -15.28 12.69
C ALA A 85 23.11 -14.74 12.07
N LEU A 86 22.22 -14.24 12.91
CA LEU A 86 20.98 -13.61 12.46
C LEU A 86 21.40 -12.45 11.57
N THR A 87 21.32 -12.67 10.28
CA THR A 87 21.55 -11.61 9.29
C THR A 87 20.60 -10.47 9.66
N PRO A 88 21.12 -9.24 9.83
CA PRO A 88 20.24 -8.12 10.15
C PRO A 88 19.20 -7.95 9.04
N ALA A 89 17.97 -7.67 9.43
CA ALA A 89 16.89 -7.45 8.48
C ALA A 89 17.24 -6.29 7.53
N PRO A 90 17.02 -6.43 6.22
CA PRO A 90 17.21 -5.33 5.28
C PRO A 90 16.26 -4.17 5.63
N PRO A 91 16.69 -2.91 5.47
CA PRO A 91 15.81 -1.77 5.71
C PRO A 91 14.63 -1.80 4.76
N LEU A 92 13.41 -1.56 5.25
CA LEU A 92 12.19 -1.59 4.43
C LEU A 92 12.29 -0.64 3.22
N ALA A 93 13.00 0.48 3.37
CA ALA A 93 13.18 1.46 2.30
C ALA A 93 13.81 0.85 1.03
N SER A 94 14.73 -0.10 1.18
CA SER A 94 15.41 -0.75 0.05
C SER A 94 14.62 -1.91 -0.57
N LEU A 95 13.61 -2.42 0.12
CA LEU A 95 12.81 -3.54 -0.37
C LEU A 95 11.78 -3.07 -1.40
N ASN A 96 11.76 -3.74 -2.54
CA ASN A 96 10.71 -3.60 -3.54
C ASN A 96 10.30 -5.00 -4.00
N ILE A 97 9.03 -5.36 -3.79
CA ILE A 97 8.49 -6.69 -4.07
C ILE A 97 7.41 -6.54 -5.13
N ALA A 98 7.48 -7.34 -6.19
CA ALA A 98 6.40 -7.37 -7.17
C ALA A 98 5.27 -8.27 -6.67
N VAL A 99 4.02 -7.93 -7.00
CA VAL A 99 2.84 -8.73 -6.62
C VAL A 99 2.95 -10.16 -7.16
N THR A 100 3.57 -10.32 -8.34
CA THR A 100 3.82 -11.62 -8.98
C THR A 100 4.75 -12.53 -8.20
N ASP A 101 5.62 -11.96 -7.37
CA ASP A 101 6.60 -12.71 -6.58
C ASP A 101 6.03 -13.14 -5.22
N VAL A 102 4.85 -12.63 -4.87
CA VAL A 102 4.20 -12.93 -3.60
C VAL A 102 3.45 -14.26 -3.69
N GLN A 103 3.81 -15.19 -2.82
CA GLN A 103 3.09 -16.44 -2.66
C GLN A 103 1.98 -16.29 -1.63
N PRO A 104 0.74 -16.69 -1.94
CA PRO A 104 -0.36 -16.66 -0.98
C PRO A 104 -0.02 -17.46 0.29
N GLY A 105 -0.30 -16.88 1.43
CA GLY A 105 -0.17 -17.56 2.72
C GLY A 105 -1.34 -18.51 3.01
N THR A 106 -1.23 -19.24 4.10
CA THR A 106 -2.28 -20.17 4.57
C THR A 106 -3.36 -19.46 5.41
N PHE A 107 -3.10 -18.22 5.83
CA PHE A 107 -4.06 -17.43 6.60
C PHE A 107 -5.18 -16.90 5.71
N PRO A 108 -6.41 -16.95 6.19
CA PRO A 108 -7.54 -16.37 5.44
C PRO A 108 -7.34 -14.85 5.27
N PRO A 109 -7.78 -14.29 4.14
CA PRO A 109 -7.77 -12.86 3.94
C PRO A 109 -8.57 -12.13 5.03
N ALA A 110 -8.03 -11.05 5.58
CA ALA A 110 -8.74 -10.21 6.52
C ALA A 110 -9.50 -9.10 5.78
N THR A 111 -10.82 -9.07 5.89
CA THR A 111 -11.63 -7.97 5.36
C THR A 111 -11.57 -6.80 6.33
N ILE A 112 -11.05 -5.66 5.88
CA ILE A 112 -10.93 -4.44 6.69
C ILE A 112 -11.93 -3.35 6.32
N HIS A 113 -12.52 -3.44 5.13
CA HIS A 113 -13.56 -2.53 4.65
C HIS A 113 -14.49 -3.28 3.70
N ASP A 114 -15.81 -3.06 3.82
CA ASP A 114 -16.84 -3.61 2.94
C ASP A 114 -18.06 -2.69 2.93
N GLN A 115 -17.96 -1.56 2.25
CA GLN A 115 -19.01 -0.55 2.16
C GLN A 115 -18.99 0.11 0.78
N ASN A 116 -20.12 0.67 0.36
CA ASN A 116 -20.26 1.40 -0.91
C ASN A 116 -19.80 0.58 -2.14
N ASN A 117 -20.00 -0.74 -2.11
CA ASN A 117 -19.50 -1.67 -3.12
C ASN A 117 -17.97 -1.65 -3.30
N VAL A 118 -17.23 -1.14 -2.32
CA VAL A 118 -15.77 -1.22 -2.24
C VAL A 118 -15.42 -2.16 -1.10
N ARG A 119 -14.65 -3.20 -1.42
CA ARG A 119 -14.14 -4.15 -0.43
C ARG A 119 -12.62 -4.10 -0.42
N VAL A 120 -12.04 -4.09 0.78
CA VAL A 120 -10.59 -4.13 0.97
C VAL A 120 -10.21 -5.35 1.80
N LEU A 121 -9.31 -6.14 1.25
CA LEU A 121 -8.79 -7.37 1.84
C LEU A 121 -7.29 -7.24 2.09
N LEU A 122 -6.84 -7.77 3.22
CA LEU A 122 -5.43 -7.98 3.51
C LEU A 122 -5.09 -9.46 3.30
N ASN A 123 -4.21 -9.74 2.35
CA ASN A 123 -3.74 -11.09 2.04
C ASN A 123 -2.29 -11.21 2.53
N PHE A 124 -2.02 -12.21 3.36
CA PHE A 124 -0.69 -12.42 3.95
C PHE A 124 0.15 -13.33 3.05
N ALA A 125 1.41 -12.95 2.83
CA ALA A 125 2.34 -13.77 2.05
C ALA A 125 2.97 -14.87 2.90
N ARG A 126 3.28 -15.99 2.24
CA ARG A 126 4.00 -17.11 2.84
C ARG A 126 5.52 -16.97 2.75
N ASN A 127 6.01 -16.20 1.79
CA ASN A 127 7.42 -16.06 1.45
C ASN A 127 7.98 -14.67 1.78
N PRO A 128 8.04 -14.28 3.07
CA PRO A 128 8.64 -13.00 3.43
C PRO A 128 10.14 -13.01 3.12
N PRO A 129 10.73 -11.88 2.75
CA PRO A 129 12.17 -11.77 2.45
C PRO A 129 13.05 -11.96 3.70
N HIS A 130 12.48 -11.78 4.89
CA HIS A 130 13.15 -11.97 6.17
C HIS A 130 12.13 -12.36 7.25
N PRO A 131 12.50 -13.16 8.27
CA PRO A 131 11.58 -13.62 9.33
C PRO A 131 10.93 -12.52 10.16
N THR A 132 11.52 -11.33 10.20
CA THR A 132 10.96 -10.16 10.91
C THR A 132 10.13 -9.26 10.02
N ILE A 133 9.97 -9.58 8.73
CA ILE A 133 9.24 -8.79 7.76
C ILE A 133 7.98 -9.54 7.34
N CYS A 134 6.83 -8.91 7.50
CA CYS A 134 5.56 -9.39 6.97
C CYS A 134 5.26 -8.70 5.65
N VAL A 135 4.90 -9.47 4.63
CA VAL A 135 4.44 -8.98 3.33
C VAL A 135 2.94 -9.17 3.26
N VAL A 136 2.24 -8.07 3.03
CA VAL A 136 0.78 -8.06 2.91
C VAL A 136 0.39 -7.46 1.58
N VAL A 137 -0.44 -8.17 0.82
CA VAL A 137 -1.07 -7.63 -0.39
C VAL A 137 -2.42 -7.05 0.01
N VAL A 138 -2.53 -5.74 -0.07
CA VAL A 138 -3.79 -5.01 0.09
C VAL A 138 -4.53 -5.11 -1.23
N THR A 139 -5.66 -5.80 -1.25
CA THR A 139 -6.50 -5.97 -2.44
C THR A 139 -7.74 -5.12 -2.29
N MET A 140 -7.93 -4.17 -3.18
CA MET A 140 -9.06 -3.26 -3.22
C MET A 140 -9.96 -3.66 -4.40
N LEU A 141 -11.19 -4.07 -4.11
CA LEU A 141 -12.15 -4.57 -5.10
C LEU A 141 -13.27 -3.56 -5.30
N ASN A 142 -13.64 -3.37 -6.56
CA ASN A 142 -14.88 -2.70 -6.91
C ASN A 142 -15.95 -3.77 -7.23
N LEU A 143 -16.99 -3.84 -6.43
CA LEU A 143 -18.14 -4.75 -6.57
C LEU A 143 -19.32 -4.06 -7.25
N GLY A 144 -19.21 -2.74 -7.49
CA GLY A 144 -20.27 -1.93 -8.04
C GLY A 144 -20.21 -1.75 -9.55
N GLY A 145 -21.31 -1.27 -10.13
CA GLY A 145 -21.44 -0.98 -11.56
C GLY A 145 -20.89 0.39 -11.99
N VAL A 146 -20.18 1.12 -11.09
CA VAL A 146 -19.59 2.43 -11.37
C VAL A 146 -18.11 2.43 -11.03
N PRO A 147 -17.28 3.25 -11.70
CA PRO A 147 -15.86 3.28 -11.40
C PRO A 147 -15.60 3.89 -10.02
N VAL A 148 -14.59 3.38 -9.35
CA VAL A 148 -14.01 3.93 -8.12
C VAL A 148 -12.76 4.69 -8.50
N ASN A 149 -12.73 6.00 -8.26
CA ASN A 149 -11.64 6.88 -8.65
C ASN A 149 -10.84 7.36 -7.44
N ASN A 150 -9.57 7.70 -7.67
CA ASN A 150 -8.66 8.26 -6.67
C ASN A 150 -8.57 7.40 -5.39
N ILE A 151 -8.57 6.06 -5.57
CA ILE A 151 -8.47 5.16 -4.43
C ILE A 151 -7.06 5.23 -3.84
N GLN A 152 -7.00 5.50 -2.56
CA GLN A 152 -5.76 5.59 -1.78
C GLN A 152 -5.92 4.83 -0.47
N PHE A 153 -4.99 3.97 -0.20
CA PHE A 153 -4.87 3.27 1.08
C PHE A 153 -3.60 3.75 1.79
N GLN A 154 -3.76 4.15 3.03
CA GLN A 154 -2.68 4.56 3.93
C GLN A 154 -2.73 3.70 5.18
N ALA A 155 -1.56 3.39 5.73
CA ALA A 155 -1.44 2.61 6.96
C ALA A 155 -0.45 3.27 7.91
N ALA A 156 -0.77 3.20 9.19
CA ALA A 156 0.09 3.64 10.28
C ALA A 156 0.21 2.51 11.32
N VAL A 157 1.38 2.40 11.91
CA VAL A 157 1.71 1.38 12.91
C VAL A 157 2.25 2.04 14.18
N PRO A 158 2.23 1.34 15.34
CA PRO A 158 2.93 1.78 16.55
C PRO A 158 4.44 1.93 16.31
N LYS A 159 5.11 2.73 17.13
CA LYS A 159 6.55 3.02 17.02
C LYS A 159 7.47 1.79 17.12
N SER A 160 6.97 0.67 17.65
CA SER A 160 7.69 -0.61 17.70
C SER A 160 7.76 -1.34 16.36
N LEU A 161 7.02 -0.89 15.39
CA LEU A 161 6.90 -1.46 14.05
C LEU A 161 7.26 -0.39 13.02
N GLU A 162 7.70 -0.85 11.85
CA GLU A 162 7.85 0.02 10.67
C GLU A 162 6.91 -0.47 9.57
N VAL A 163 6.36 0.46 8.81
CA VAL A 163 5.50 0.16 7.66
C VAL A 163 6.01 0.89 6.42
N LYS A 164 6.04 0.18 5.29
CA LYS A 164 6.26 0.74 3.96
C LYS A 164 5.13 0.31 3.06
N LEU A 165 4.45 1.27 2.44
CA LEU A 165 3.51 1.04 1.36
C LEU A 165 4.22 1.27 0.02
N GLN A 166 4.12 0.31 -0.88
CA GLN A 166 4.54 0.50 -2.27
C GLN A 166 3.43 1.20 -3.05
N PRO A 167 3.71 1.78 -4.22
CA PRO A 167 2.68 2.36 -5.07
C PRO A 167 1.58 1.33 -5.40
N PRO A 168 0.31 1.74 -5.44
CA PRO A 168 -0.77 0.86 -5.88
C PRO A 168 -0.66 0.55 -7.38
N SER A 169 -1.21 -0.58 -7.80
CA SER A 169 -1.24 -0.98 -9.21
C SER A 169 -2.10 -0.05 -10.07
N ALA A 170 -3.10 0.58 -9.47
CA ALA A 170 -3.96 1.57 -10.11
C ALA A 170 -4.58 2.50 -9.07
N SER A 171 -4.87 3.74 -9.44
CA SER A 171 -5.62 4.71 -8.65
C SER A 171 -7.12 4.73 -8.99
N THR A 172 -7.51 4.07 -10.07
CA THR A 172 -8.90 3.92 -10.51
C THR A 172 -9.20 2.45 -10.70
N ILE A 173 -10.34 2.00 -10.15
CA ILE A 173 -10.82 0.63 -10.32
C ILE A 173 -12.08 0.69 -11.20
N PRO A 174 -12.06 0.06 -12.40
CA PRO A 174 -13.23 0.01 -13.27
C PRO A 174 -14.45 -0.61 -12.59
N PRO A 175 -15.66 -0.42 -13.14
CA PRO A 175 -16.85 -1.09 -12.63
C PRO A 175 -16.70 -2.62 -12.69
N ALA A 176 -17.38 -3.31 -11.78
CA ALA A 176 -17.54 -4.76 -11.88
C ALA A 176 -18.20 -5.12 -13.22
N GLY A 177 -17.56 -5.99 -13.98
CA GLY A 177 -18.01 -6.43 -15.30
C GLY A 177 -18.53 -7.85 -15.29
N ILE A 178 -18.82 -8.38 -16.49
CA ILE A 178 -19.26 -9.76 -16.69
C ILE A 178 -18.19 -10.76 -16.17
N THR A 179 -16.93 -10.37 -16.20
CA THR A 179 -15.79 -11.18 -15.71
C THR A 179 -15.62 -11.14 -14.20
N GLY A 180 -16.47 -10.39 -13.48
CA GLY A 180 -16.42 -10.25 -12.03
C GLY A 180 -15.89 -8.89 -11.56
N PRO A 181 -15.58 -8.80 -10.26
CA PRO A 181 -15.07 -7.57 -9.66
C PRO A 181 -13.69 -7.20 -10.22
N GLN A 182 -13.48 -5.90 -10.42
CA GLN A 182 -12.18 -5.35 -10.81
C GLN A 182 -11.39 -5.00 -9.56
N VAL A 183 -10.06 -5.07 -9.67
CA VAL A 183 -9.18 -4.95 -8.51
C VAL A 183 -8.04 -3.98 -8.74
N ALA A 184 -7.65 -3.28 -7.68
CA ALA A 184 -6.33 -2.67 -7.52
C ALA A 184 -5.61 -3.33 -6.36
N THR A 185 -4.30 -3.48 -6.49
CA THR A 185 -3.46 -4.10 -5.46
C THR A 185 -2.37 -3.15 -5.01
N GLN A 186 -1.98 -3.28 -3.73
CA GLN A 186 -0.88 -2.52 -3.17
C GLN A 186 -0.11 -3.41 -2.19
N ILE A 187 1.22 -3.36 -2.23
CA ILE A 187 2.03 -4.10 -1.27
C ILE A 187 2.31 -3.24 -0.05
N MET A 188 2.10 -3.84 1.10
CA MET A 188 2.44 -3.30 2.41
C MET A 188 3.49 -4.21 3.06
N LEU A 189 4.63 -3.63 3.40
CA LEU A 189 5.70 -4.29 4.13
C LEU A 189 5.67 -3.82 5.58
N LEU A 190 5.73 -4.75 6.52
CA LEU A 190 5.74 -4.50 7.95
C LEU A 190 6.99 -5.13 8.55
N SER A 191 7.83 -4.33 9.22
CA SER A 191 8.97 -4.81 9.99
C SER A 191 8.59 -4.92 11.46
N ASN A 192 8.78 -6.11 12.02
CA ASN A 192 8.46 -6.44 13.42
C ASN A 192 9.61 -7.19 14.10
N PRO A 193 10.72 -6.52 14.36
CA PRO A 193 11.90 -7.17 14.96
C PRO A 193 11.64 -7.65 16.39
N SER A 194 10.72 -7.02 17.11
CA SER A 194 10.37 -7.36 18.49
C SER A 194 9.29 -8.44 18.62
N LYS A 195 8.74 -8.92 17.49
CA LYS A 195 7.60 -9.86 17.47
C LYS A 195 6.41 -9.38 18.31
N ALA A 196 6.21 -8.07 18.36
CA ALA A 196 5.08 -7.46 19.06
C ALA A 196 3.76 -7.77 18.32
N PRO A 197 2.61 -7.77 19.01
CA PRO A 197 1.32 -7.87 18.35
C PRO A 197 1.13 -6.78 17.31
N ILE A 198 0.82 -7.16 16.07
CA ILE A 198 0.68 -6.20 14.98
C ILE A 198 -0.73 -5.60 15.06
N LYS A 199 -0.77 -4.27 15.17
CA LYS A 199 -1.98 -3.47 15.01
C LYS A 199 -1.69 -2.38 14.02
N ILE A 200 -2.56 -2.22 13.02
CA ILE A 200 -2.49 -1.13 12.06
C ILE A 200 -3.72 -0.25 12.17
N ARG A 201 -3.52 1.05 12.01
CA ARG A 201 -4.58 2.00 11.67
C ARG A 201 -4.49 2.26 10.18
N PHE A 202 -5.62 2.31 9.53
CA PHE A 202 -5.64 2.62 8.11
C PHE A 202 -6.59 3.77 7.81
N LYS A 203 -6.28 4.49 6.74
CA LYS A 203 -7.17 5.44 6.09
C LYS A 203 -7.36 4.99 4.65
N LEU A 204 -8.61 4.89 4.23
CA LEU A 204 -9.02 4.60 2.87
C LEU A 204 -9.80 5.80 2.33
N SER A 205 -9.34 6.37 1.24
CA SER A 205 -9.97 7.49 0.56
C SER A 205 -10.27 7.11 -0.88
N TYR A 206 -11.45 7.43 -1.39
CA TYR A 206 -11.85 7.17 -2.78
C TYR A 206 -13.04 8.02 -3.19
N ASN A 207 -13.33 8.09 -4.49
CA ASN A 207 -14.50 8.77 -5.04
C ASN A 207 -15.38 7.78 -5.78
N VAL A 208 -16.68 7.79 -5.49
CA VAL A 208 -17.72 7.06 -6.22
C VAL A 208 -18.77 8.05 -6.69
N ASN A 209 -19.05 8.06 -7.99
CA ASN A 209 -20.01 9.01 -8.59
C ASN A 209 -19.71 10.49 -8.24
N GLY A 210 -18.44 10.87 -8.16
CA GLY A 210 -18.05 12.23 -7.80
C GLY A 210 -18.15 12.54 -6.30
N THR A 211 -18.64 11.62 -5.47
CA THR A 211 -18.73 11.80 -4.02
C THR A 211 -17.46 11.24 -3.36
N PRO A 212 -16.71 12.07 -2.61
CA PRO A 212 -15.57 11.60 -1.86
C PRO A 212 -16.01 10.80 -0.64
N VAL A 213 -15.30 9.72 -0.37
CA VAL A 213 -15.47 8.85 0.79
C VAL A 213 -14.14 8.72 1.51
N ASP A 214 -14.11 9.03 2.79
CA ASP A 214 -12.98 8.85 3.68
C ASP A 214 -13.38 7.91 4.82
N GLN A 215 -12.63 6.82 4.96
CA GLN A 215 -12.85 5.82 6.01
C GLN A 215 -11.57 5.61 6.80
N MET A 216 -11.72 5.52 8.12
CA MET A 216 -10.63 5.15 9.02
C MET A 216 -11.01 3.89 9.79
N GLY A 217 -10.05 3.05 10.03
CA GLY A 217 -10.26 1.82 10.80
C GLY A 217 -8.98 1.30 11.43
N GLU A 218 -9.16 0.27 12.24
CA GLU A 218 -8.06 -0.47 12.87
C GLU A 218 -8.17 -1.95 12.51
N CYS A 219 -7.05 -2.59 12.31
CA CYS A 219 -6.96 -4.02 12.13
C CYS A 219 -5.86 -4.60 13.03
N GLY A 220 -6.22 -5.61 13.82
CA GLY A 220 -5.29 -6.34 14.71
C GLY A 220 -5.26 -7.84 14.42
N SER A 221 -5.99 -8.30 13.41
CA SER A 221 -6.05 -9.72 13.05
C SER A 221 -4.89 -10.11 12.13
N PHE A 222 -3.67 -10.05 12.66
CA PHE A 222 -2.48 -10.49 11.95
C PHE A 222 -2.04 -11.85 12.45
N PRO A 223 -1.50 -12.71 11.55
CA PRO A 223 -0.86 -13.94 11.97
C PRO A 223 0.35 -13.64 12.85
N SER A 224 0.59 -14.49 13.84
CA SER A 224 1.83 -14.44 14.63
C SER A 224 3.03 -14.75 13.73
N MET A 225 4.04 -13.91 13.81
CA MET A 225 5.30 -14.02 13.06
C MET A 225 6.39 -14.68 13.90
#